data_0fbeba7aee049384c471630bcf6d0da1
#
_entry.id   0fbeba7aee049384c471630bcf6d0da1
#
_cell.length_a   1.000
_cell.length_b   1.000
_cell.length_c   1.000
_cell.angle_alpha   90.00
_cell.angle_beta   90.00
_cell.angle_gamma   90.00
#
_symmetry.space_group_name_H-M   'P 1'
#
loop_
_entity.id
_entity.type
_entity.pdbx_description
1 polymer ?
#
loop_
_entity_poly.entity_id
_entity_poly.type
_entity_poly.pdbx_seq_one_letter_code
_entity_poly.pdbx_strand_id
1 'polypeptide(L)'
;MSKRNHLYVSLIDKSLSSMLSAIELYNKPDFSYREEAFAILAVNAWELLLKAFILRSSKYNTRSIYELIPKKKKDGTSSIRMIVSMNRTGNPKSISILSAIEVLTQQGRLPRNVKLNIEALIELRDNAIHFVNTSKTFGKQIQEIGFACIKNYLTITKEWSVGIQFDRYNFYLMPLAYVEKGTIVDGVLTSEEKNYASLLQKKLKDSEESSFDIAIAIDVQLKKGSSIDSLGMYYASDGVPITLTEEAIKQRYPWTYNDLIKKCKSRYSNFKRGNPFNRYMREVKSDSKLCHDRSLDPDNPKSPKKQFYSTNVWKVLDKYYQKR
;
A
#
# COMPACT_ATOMS: atom_id res chain seq x y z
N MET A 1 22.14 -23.64 9.00
CA MET A 1 20.97 -23.04 9.68
C MET A 1 20.36 -24.03 10.63
N SER A 2 20.08 -23.64 11.89
CA SER A 2 19.39 -24.49 12.86
C SER A 2 17.97 -24.84 12.34
N LYS A 3 17.45 -26.08 12.63
CA LYS A 3 16.07 -26.49 12.31
C LYS A 3 15.00 -25.47 12.76
N ARG A 4 15.28 -24.72 13.82
CA ARG A 4 14.37 -23.68 14.38
C ARG A 4 14.28 -22.44 13.49
N ASN A 5 15.36 -22.10 12.77
CA ASN A 5 15.35 -20.97 11.83
C ASN A 5 14.62 -21.32 10.53
N HIS A 6 14.59 -22.61 10.17
CA HIS A 6 13.91 -23.07 8.95
C HIS A 6 12.38 -22.86 9.01
N LEU A 7 11.75 -23.08 10.18
CA LEU A 7 10.29 -22.84 10.32
C LEU A 7 9.95 -21.38 10.15
N TYR A 8 10.73 -20.46 10.75
CA TYR A 8 10.55 -19.01 10.58
C TYR A 8 10.63 -18.60 9.11
N VAL A 9 11.67 -19.02 8.41
CA VAL A 9 11.84 -18.72 6.98
C VAL A 9 10.66 -19.26 6.17
N SER A 10 10.28 -20.51 6.40
CA SER A 10 9.13 -21.13 5.73
C SER A 10 7.80 -20.38 5.98
N LEU A 11 7.58 -19.84 7.18
CA LEU A 11 6.40 -19.04 7.49
C LEU A 11 6.42 -17.71 6.71
N ILE A 12 7.57 -17.05 6.62
CA ILE A 12 7.73 -15.80 5.85
C ILE A 12 7.52 -16.06 4.35
N ASP A 13 8.14 -17.08 3.79
CA ASP A 13 8.01 -17.41 2.36
C ASP A 13 6.56 -17.75 1.98
N LYS A 14 5.88 -18.51 2.83
CA LYS A 14 4.45 -18.84 2.64
C LYS A 14 3.56 -17.61 2.81
N SER A 15 3.87 -16.73 3.77
CA SER A 15 3.15 -15.46 3.96
C SER A 15 3.26 -14.59 2.71
N LEU A 16 4.47 -14.41 2.19
CA LEU A 16 4.74 -13.64 0.98
C LEU A 16 4.01 -14.24 -0.22
N SER A 17 4.15 -15.56 -0.43
CA SER A 17 3.48 -16.26 -1.52
C SER A 17 1.95 -16.12 -1.46
N SER A 18 1.38 -16.19 -0.26
CA SER A 18 -0.06 -16.00 -0.05
C SER A 18 -0.51 -14.58 -0.37
N MET A 19 0.27 -13.55 0.02
CA MET A 19 -0.04 -12.16 -0.30
C MET A 19 0.05 -11.88 -1.80
N LEU A 20 1.11 -12.39 -2.47
CA LEU A 20 1.25 -12.25 -3.92
C LEU A 20 0.10 -12.93 -4.67
N SER A 21 -0.27 -14.15 -4.26
CA SER A 21 -1.42 -14.85 -4.85
C SER A 21 -2.74 -14.10 -4.63
N ALA A 22 -2.93 -13.45 -3.48
CA ALA A 22 -4.09 -12.60 -3.23
C ALA A 22 -4.18 -11.47 -4.26
N ILE A 23 -3.07 -10.77 -4.49
CA ILE A 23 -2.99 -9.66 -5.45
C ILE A 23 -3.21 -10.16 -6.89
N GLU A 24 -2.57 -11.25 -7.27
CA GLU A 24 -2.69 -11.83 -8.61
C GLU A 24 -4.12 -12.24 -8.93
N LEU A 25 -4.79 -12.94 -8.00
CA LEU A 25 -6.18 -13.34 -8.19
C LEU A 25 -7.14 -12.15 -8.20
N TYR A 26 -6.90 -11.13 -7.38
CA TYR A 26 -7.70 -9.91 -7.44
C TYR A 26 -7.59 -9.20 -8.79
N ASN A 27 -6.39 -9.11 -9.33
CA ASN A 27 -6.12 -8.43 -10.59
C ASN A 27 -6.50 -9.25 -11.83
N LYS A 28 -6.88 -10.52 -11.68
CA LYS A 28 -7.21 -11.42 -12.80
C LYS A 28 -8.46 -10.93 -13.53
N PRO A 29 -8.43 -10.76 -14.88
CA PRO A 29 -9.62 -10.44 -15.64
C PRO A 29 -10.71 -11.50 -15.48
N ASP A 30 -11.97 -11.10 -15.57
CA ASP A 30 -13.15 -11.99 -15.55
C ASP A 30 -13.19 -13.02 -14.41
N PHE A 31 -12.70 -12.61 -13.23
CA PHE A 31 -12.72 -13.45 -12.04
C PHE A 31 -13.73 -12.88 -11.03
N SER A 32 -14.92 -13.43 -11.02
CA SER A 32 -16.06 -12.95 -10.18
C SER A 32 -15.87 -13.16 -8.68
N TYR A 33 -14.95 -14.06 -8.26
CA TYR A 33 -14.66 -14.36 -6.86
C TYR A 33 -13.37 -13.69 -6.36
N ARG A 34 -13.04 -12.50 -6.92
CA ARG A 34 -11.76 -11.81 -6.67
C ARG A 34 -11.64 -11.22 -5.28
N GLU A 35 -12.70 -10.61 -4.79
CA GLU A 35 -12.74 -9.95 -3.50
C GLU A 35 -12.60 -10.98 -2.38
N GLU A 36 -13.34 -12.05 -2.47
CA GLU A 36 -13.34 -13.15 -1.51
C GLU A 36 -12.00 -13.89 -1.51
N ALA A 37 -11.49 -14.21 -2.71
CA ALA A 37 -10.19 -14.87 -2.85
C ALA A 37 -9.06 -14.00 -2.27
N PHE A 38 -9.11 -12.69 -2.52
CA PHE A 38 -8.18 -11.74 -1.92
C PHE A 38 -8.26 -11.78 -0.39
N ALA A 39 -9.46 -11.67 0.18
CA ALA A 39 -9.63 -11.67 1.63
C ALA A 39 -9.11 -12.96 2.28
N ILE A 40 -9.44 -14.13 1.70
CA ILE A 40 -8.99 -15.43 2.21
C ILE A 40 -7.46 -15.52 2.22
N LEU A 41 -6.81 -15.18 1.11
CA LEU A 41 -5.36 -15.30 0.97
C LEU A 41 -4.60 -14.21 1.74
N ALA A 42 -5.13 -12.99 1.79
CA ALA A 42 -4.54 -11.91 2.58
C ALA A 42 -4.60 -12.20 4.08
N VAL A 43 -5.72 -12.72 4.58
CA VAL A 43 -5.84 -13.17 5.98
C VAL A 43 -4.85 -14.30 6.28
N ASN A 44 -4.69 -15.27 5.37
CA ASN A 44 -3.70 -16.33 5.53
C ASN A 44 -2.27 -15.78 5.53
N ALA A 45 -1.97 -14.80 4.66
CA ALA A 45 -0.66 -14.13 4.64
C ALA A 45 -0.35 -13.45 5.98
N TRP A 46 -1.30 -12.71 6.52
CA TRP A 46 -1.18 -12.08 7.82
C TRP A 46 -1.01 -13.10 8.95
N GLU A 47 -1.80 -14.17 8.96
CA GLU A 47 -1.69 -15.22 9.96
C GLU A 47 -0.29 -15.80 10.03
N LEU A 48 0.29 -16.12 8.87
CA LEU A 48 1.64 -16.66 8.76
C LEU A 48 2.72 -15.65 9.20
N LEU A 49 2.56 -14.38 8.82
CA LEU A 49 3.48 -13.29 9.21
C LEU A 49 3.47 -13.06 10.72
N LEU A 50 2.28 -12.96 11.34
CA LEU A 50 2.14 -12.77 12.78
C LEU A 50 2.76 -13.93 13.55
N LYS A 51 2.51 -15.18 13.13
CA LYS A 51 3.13 -16.37 13.73
C LYS A 51 4.65 -16.38 13.58
N ALA A 52 5.17 -16.00 12.42
CA ALA A 52 6.61 -15.88 12.22
C ALA A 52 7.21 -14.85 13.18
N PHE A 53 6.55 -13.71 13.37
CA PHE A 53 7.04 -12.68 14.28
C PHE A 53 6.98 -13.11 15.74
N ILE A 54 5.91 -13.77 16.19
CA ILE A 54 5.81 -14.38 17.53
C ILE A 54 6.94 -15.40 17.74
N LEU A 55 7.17 -16.28 16.76
CA LEU A 55 8.22 -17.28 16.82
C LEU A 55 9.60 -16.66 16.99
N ARG A 56 9.92 -15.61 16.21
CA ARG A 56 11.18 -14.88 16.32
C ARG A 56 11.32 -14.18 17.66
N SER A 57 10.27 -13.49 18.11
CA SER A 57 10.25 -12.77 19.40
C SER A 57 10.43 -13.72 20.59
N SER A 58 9.99 -14.98 20.46
CA SER A 58 10.12 -16.04 21.45
C SER A 58 11.43 -16.84 21.30
N LYS A 59 12.46 -16.27 20.67
CA LYS A 59 13.76 -16.95 20.41
C LYS A 59 13.58 -18.29 19.70
N TYR A 60 12.68 -18.33 18.71
CA TYR A 60 12.35 -19.52 17.92
C TYR A 60 11.79 -20.71 18.73
N ASN A 61 11.16 -20.44 19.88
CA ASN A 61 10.45 -21.46 20.63
C ASN A 61 9.10 -21.78 19.96
N THR A 62 9.01 -22.95 19.33
CA THR A 62 7.81 -23.35 18.57
C THR A 62 6.54 -23.45 19.42
N ARG A 63 6.64 -23.65 20.74
CA ARG A 63 5.48 -23.65 21.64
C ARG A 63 4.75 -22.31 21.65
N SER A 64 5.42 -21.21 21.32
CA SER A 64 4.80 -19.88 21.29
C SER A 64 3.74 -19.70 20.20
N ILE A 65 3.76 -20.54 19.18
CA ILE A 65 2.81 -20.54 18.07
C ILE A 65 1.88 -21.76 18.06
N TYR A 66 1.91 -22.58 19.09
CA TYR A 66 1.03 -23.73 19.21
C TYR A 66 -0.06 -23.50 20.25
N GLU A 67 -1.24 -24.04 19.98
CA GLU A 67 -2.34 -24.08 20.93
C GLU A 67 -1.98 -24.98 22.11
N LEU A 68 -2.07 -24.43 23.31
CA LEU A 68 -1.77 -25.15 24.55
C LEU A 68 -3.06 -25.46 25.28
N ILE A 69 -3.22 -26.70 25.69
CA ILE A 69 -4.35 -27.21 26.46
C ILE A 69 -3.88 -27.83 27.78
N PRO A 70 -4.68 -27.78 28.86
CA PRO A 70 -4.35 -28.46 30.08
C PRO A 70 -4.29 -29.99 29.87
N LYS A 71 -3.25 -30.63 30.41
CA LYS A 71 -3.14 -32.08 30.38
C LYS A 71 -4.21 -32.69 31.26
N LYS A 72 -5.00 -33.64 30.75
CA LYS A 72 -5.96 -34.41 31.56
C LYS A 72 -5.21 -35.39 32.47
N LYS A 73 -5.61 -35.47 33.74
CA LYS A 73 -5.16 -36.50 34.70
C LYS A 73 -5.90 -37.80 34.47
N LYS A 74 -5.45 -38.84 35.15
CA LYS A 74 -6.10 -40.20 35.08
C LYS A 74 -7.54 -40.18 35.57
N ASP A 75 -7.88 -39.29 36.51
CA ASP A 75 -9.22 -39.09 37.08
C ASP A 75 -10.13 -38.19 36.19
N GLY A 76 -9.69 -37.80 35.00
CA GLY A 76 -10.42 -36.94 34.07
C GLY A 76 -10.33 -35.44 34.37
N THR A 77 -9.78 -35.02 35.52
CA THR A 77 -9.60 -33.62 35.89
C THR A 77 -8.47 -32.95 35.09
N SER A 78 -8.53 -31.62 34.96
CA SER A 78 -7.47 -30.84 34.28
C SER A 78 -6.26 -30.61 35.18
N SER A 79 -5.07 -30.80 34.64
CA SER A 79 -3.80 -30.49 35.32
C SER A 79 -3.40 -29.04 35.04
N ILE A 80 -2.63 -28.44 35.91
CA ILE A 80 -1.96 -27.14 35.69
C ILE A 80 -0.94 -27.26 34.52
N ARG A 81 -0.40 -28.44 34.25
CA ARG A 81 0.55 -28.67 33.17
C ARG A 81 -0.12 -28.51 31.81
N MET A 82 0.39 -27.59 31.01
CA MET A 82 -0.03 -27.36 29.63
C MET A 82 0.74 -28.26 28.64
N ILE A 83 0.00 -28.84 27.71
CA ILE A 83 0.57 -29.63 26.58
C ILE A 83 0.10 -29.03 25.26
N VAL A 84 0.87 -29.30 24.17
CA VAL A 84 0.47 -28.87 22.82
C VAL A 84 -0.77 -29.63 22.37
N SER A 85 -1.77 -28.90 21.90
CA SER A 85 -2.96 -29.47 21.26
C SER A 85 -2.57 -30.11 19.93
N MET A 86 -3.15 -31.28 19.62
CA MET A 86 -2.93 -31.97 18.35
C MET A 86 -4.18 -31.93 17.49
N ASN A 87 -3.99 -31.84 16.17
CA ASN A 87 -5.06 -31.95 15.21
C ASN A 87 -5.43 -33.44 15.00
N ARG A 88 -6.41 -33.71 14.11
CA ARG A 88 -6.89 -35.08 13.82
C ARG A 88 -5.82 -35.99 13.22
N THR A 89 -4.77 -35.43 12.59
CA THR A 89 -3.66 -36.17 12.00
C THR A 89 -2.48 -36.35 12.96
N GLY A 90 -2.62 -35.91 14.22
CA GLY A 90 -1.54 -36.00 15.22
C GLY A 90 -0.46 -34.94 15.12
N ASN A 91 -0.67 -33.90 14.28
CA ASN A 91 0.26 -32.80 14.19
C ASN A 91 -0.08 -31.66 15.19
N PRO A 92 0.93 -30.91 15.67
CA PRO A 92 0.71 -29.75 16.52
C PRO A 92 -0.26 -28.75 15.89
N LYS A 93 -1.28 -28.34 16.63
CA LYS A 93 -2.24 -27.33 16.21
C LYS A 93 -1.68 -25.95 16.52
N SER A 94 -1.59 -25.10 15.51
CA SER A 94 -1.13 -23.72 15.68
C SER A 94 -2.25 -22.82 16.22
N ILE A 95 -1.88 -21.74 16.90
CA ILE A 95 -2.82 -20.69 17.35
C ILE A 95 -3.57 -20.09 16.15
N SER A 96 -4.78 -19.57 16.39
CA SER A 96 -5.56 -18.85 15.39
C SER A 96 -4.94 -17.46 15.10
N ILE A 97 -5.36 -16.84 13.99
CA ILE A 97 -4.99 -15.46 13.68
C ILE A 97 -5.45 -14.50 14.80
N LEU A 98 -6.64 -14.68 15.35
CA LEU A 98 -7.15 -13.85 16.45
C LEU A 98 -6.28 -13.96 17.70
N SER A 99 -5.87 -15.19 18.08
CA SER A 99 -4.93 -15.40 19.18
C SER A 99 -3.56 -14.75 18.90
N ALA A 100 -3.08 -14.80 17.64
CA ALA A 100 -1.81 -14.15 17.28
C ALA A 100 -1.90 -12.62 17.37
N ILE A 101 -3.02 -12.04 16.94
CA ILE A 101 -3.32 -10.60 17.09
C ILE A 101 -3.31 -10.22 18.56
N GLU A 102 -3.99 -10.98 19.41
CA GLU A 102 -4.08 -10.71 20.84
C GLU A 102 -2.70 -10.73 21.51
N VAL A 103 -1.90 -11.77 21.26
CA VAL A 103 -0.54 -11.90 21.80
C VAL A 103 0.31 -10.69 21.43
N LEU A 104 0.31 -10.27 20.15
CA LEU A 104 1.14 -9.15 19.70
C LEU A 104 0.59 -7.80 20.15
N THR A 105 -0.73 -7.66 20.32
CA THR A 105 -1.35 -6.45 20.87
C THR A 105 -0.97 -6.29 22.35
N GLN A 106 -1.05 -7.34 23.15
CA GLN A 106 -0.64 -7.33 24.56
C GLN A 106 0.85 -7.01 24.74
N GLN A 107 1.68 -7.39 23.77
CA GLN A 107 3.10 -7.06 23.76
C GLN A 107 3.42 -5.65 23.22
N GLY A 108 2.41 -4.87 22.82
CA GLY A 108 2.60 -3.55 22.18
C GLY A 108 3.35 -3.63 20.84
N ARG A 109 3.28 -4.77 20.15
CA ARG A 109 4.03 -5.03 18.90
C ARG A 109 3.17 -4.89 17.64
N LEU A 110 1.85 -4.92 17.77
CA LEU A 110 0.94 -4.75 16.65
C LEU A 110 0.27 -3.37 16.72
N PRO A 111 0.54 -2.48 15.75
CA PRO A 111 -0.10 -1.17 15.68
C PRO A 111 -1.63 -1.30 15.60
N ARG A 112 -2.35 -0.39 16.24
CA ARG A 112 -3.81 -0.44 16.33
C ARG A 112 -4.50 -0.46 14.96
N ASN A 113 -4.10 0.42 14.04
CA ASN A 113 -4.70 0.48 12.72
C ASN A 113 -4.45 -0.80 11.90
N VAL A 114 -3.27 -1.43 12.04
CA VAL A 114 -2.99 -2.74 11.43
C VAL A 114 -3.94 -3.81 11.98
N LYS A 115 -4.11 -3.85 13.30
CA LYS A 115 -5.08 -4.76 13.94
C LYS A 115 -6.48 -4.56 13.37
N LEU A 116 -6.97 -3.31 13.32
CA LEU A 116 -8.32 -2.98 12.85
C LEU A 116 -8.50 -3.35 11.35
N ASN A 117 -7.46 -3.14 10.52
CA ASN A 117 -7.48 -3.55 9.12
C ASN A 117 -7.54 -5.08 8.95
N ILE A 118 -6.72 -5.83 9.71
CA ILE A 118 -6.74 -7.30 9.67
C ILE A 118 -8.10 -7.84 10.15
N GLU A 119 -8.66 -7.28 11.20
CA GLU A 119 -9.99 -7.67 11.69
C GLU A 119 -11.08 -7.38 10.65
N ALA A 120 -11.00 -6.27 9.92
CA ALA A 120 -11.92 -5.98 8.81
C ALA A 120 -11.81 -7.02 7.69
N LEU A 121 -10.60 -7.48 7.38
CA LEU A 121 -10.37 -8.55 6.39
C LEU A 121 -10.87 -9.92 6.88
N ILE A 122 -10.76 -10.22 8.18
CA ILE A 122 -11.29 -11.45 8.76
C ILE A 122 -12.81 -11.48 8.60
N GLU A 123 -13.50 -10.39 8.96
CA GLU A 123 -14.95 -10.30 8.80
C GLU A 123 -15.38 -10.42 7.32
N LEU A 124 -14.59 -9.83 6.42
CA LEU A 124 -14.82 -9.97 4.99
C LEU A 124 -14.67 -11.41 4.53
N ARG A 125 -13.61 -12.11 4.95
CA ARG A 125 -13.40 -13.54 4.66
C ARG A 125 -14.55 -14.39 5.17
N ASP A 126 -14.98 -14.16 6.39
CA ASP A 126 -16.02 -14.97 7.03
C ASP A 126 -17.38 -14.74 6.35
N ASN A 127 -17.68 -13.51 5.94
CA ASN A 127 -18.86 -13.20 5.15
C ASN A 127 -18.77 -13.76 3.73
N ALA A 128 -17.61 -13.72 3.09
CA ALA A 128 -17.38 -14.21 1.73
C ALA A 128 -17.70 -15.70 1.56
N ILE A 129 -17.52 -16.50 2.60
CA ILE A 129 -17.79 -17.96 2.57
C ILE A 129 -19.30 -18.25 2.60
N HIS A 130 -20.11 -17.33 3.10
CA HIS A 130 -21.53 -17.56 3.38
C HIS A 130 -22.48 -16.71 2.54
N PHE A 131 -22.05 -15.63 1.90
CA PHE A 131 -22.92 -14.66 1.24
C PHE A 131 -22.42 -14.28 -0.15
N VAL A 132 -23.36 -13.97 -1.05
CA VAL A 132 -23.06 -13.48 -2.41
C VAL A 132 -22.94 -11.97 -2.37
N ASN A 133 -21.77 -11.43 -2.69
CA ASN A 133 -21.51 -10.01 -2.79
C ASN A 133 -21.95 -9.53 -4.18
N THR A 134 -22.91 -8.62 -4.27
CA THR A 134 -23.47 -8.18 -5.56
C THR A 134 -23.34 -6.68 -5.79
N SER A 135 -23.00 -5.89 -4.77
CA SER A 135 -23.01 -4.43 -4.84
C SER A 135 -21.65 -3.87 -5.24
N LYS A 136 -21.66 -2.96 -6.24
CA LYS A 136 -20.44 -2.23 -6.67
C LYS A 136 -19.85 -1.35 -5.56
N THR A 137 -20.71 -0.81 -4.68
CA THR A 137 -20.28 -0.02 -3.51
C THR A 137 -19.48 -0.88 -2.54
N PHE A 138 -19.90 -2.11 -2.32
CA PHE A 138 -19.18 -3.06 -1.49
C PHE A 138 -17.80 -3.42 -2.09
N GLY A 139 -17.72 -3.65 -3.40
CA GLY A 139 -16.46 -3.87 -4.10
C GLY A 139 -15.44 -2.74 -3.90
N LYS A 140 -15.89 -1.47 -3.88
CA LYS A 140 -15.02 -0.33 -3.57
C LYS A 140 -14.50 -0.36 -2.14
N GLN A 141 -15.36 -0.62 -1.17
CA GLN A 141 -14.95 -0.71 0.24
C GLN A 141 -13.92 -1.83 0.46
N ILE A 142 -14.11 -2.98 -0.17
CA ILE A 142 -13.15 -4.08 -0.14
C ILE A 142 -11.82 -3.65 -0.74
N GLN A 143 -11.85 -2.96 -1.86
CA GLN A 143 -10.64 -2.47 -2.51
C GLN A 143 -9.88 -1.47 -1.64
N GLU A 144 -10.55 -0.53 -0.99
CA GLU A 144 -9.95 0.44 -0.07
C GLU A 144 -9.28 -0.24 1.13
N ILE A 145 -9.91 -1.27 1.69
CA ILE A 145 -9.33 -2.11 2.75
C ILE A 145 -8.14 -2.90 2.21
N GLY A 146 -8.23 -3.44 1.00
CA GLY A 146 -7.18 -4.19 0.33
C GLY A 146 -5.92 -3.35 0.10
N PHE A 147 -6.07 -2.09 -0.34
CA PHE A 147 -4.95 -1.17 -0.48
C PHE A 147 -4.27 -0.89 0.87
N ALA A 148 -5.06 -0.62 1.91
CA ALA A 148 -4.53 -0.47 3.27
C ALA A 148 -3.82 -1.74 3.75
N CYS A 149 -4.39 -2.91 3.48
CA CYS A 149 -3.80 -4.20 3.82
C CYS A 149 -2.41 -4.38 3.21
N ILE A 150 -2.26 -4.13 1.91
CA ILE A 150 -0.98 -4.27 1.20
C ILE A 150 0.03 -3.24 1.73
N LYS A 151 -0.36 -1.97 1.87
CA LYS A 151 0.50 -0.92 2.44
C LYS A 151 0.98 -1.29 3.83
N ASN A 152 0.07 -1.71 4.71
CA ASN A 152 0.38 -2.12 6.07
C ASN A 152 1.32 -3.33 6.09
N TYR A 153 1.09 -4.32 5.23
CA TYR A 153 1.95 -5.50 5.11
C TYR A 153 3.38 -5.12 4.71
N LEU A 154 3.54 -4.26 3.71
CA LEU A 154 4.85 -3.77 3.27
C LEU A 154 5.55 -2.96 4.36
N THR A 155 4.82 -2.07 5.04
CA THR A 155 5.37 -1.20 6.08
C THR A 155 5.81 -2.01 7.29
N ILE A 156 4.95 -2.89 7.82
CA ILE A 156 5.24 -3.65 9.03
C ILE A 156 6.37 -4.68 8.82
N THR A 157 6.46 -5.28 7.63
CA THR A 157 7.56 -6.20 7.32
C THR A 157 8.92 -5.50 7.26
N LYS A 158 8.96 -4.24 6.82
CA LYS A 158 10.15 -3.38 6.88
C LYS A 158 10.49 -3.04 8.34
N GLU A 159 9.53 -2.56 9.13
CA GLU A 159 9.72 -2.23 10.54
C GLU A 159 10.18 -3.45 11.35
N TRP A 160 9.63 -4.62 11.06
CA TRP A 160 10.02 -5.86 11.70
C TRP A 160 11.32 -6.45 11.13
N SER A 161 11.95 -5.80 10.16
CA SER A 161 13.19 -6.27 9.51
C SER A 161 13.11 -7.73 9.08
N VAL A 162 12.06 -8.07 8.34
CA VAL A 162 11.80 -9.46 7.91
C VAL A 162 12.74 -9.91 6.79
N GLY A 163 13.39 -8.97 6.09
CA GLY A 163 14.39 -9.26 5.07
C GLY A 163 13.80 -9.61 3.68
N ILE A 164 12.55 -9.26 3.42
CA ILE A 164 11.92 -9.46 2.09
C ILE A 164 12.44 -8.40 1.12
N GLN A 165 12.90 -8.83 -0.06
CA GLN A 165 13.29 -7.94 -1.16
C GLN A 165 12.06 -7.64 -2.02
N PHE A 166 11.34 -6.57 -1.69
CA PHE A 166 10.08 -6.21 -2.34
C PHE A 166 10.23 -5.79 -3.80
N ASP A 167 11.39 -5.26 -4.21
CA ASP A 167 11.66 -4.78 -5.57
C ASP A 167 11.52 -5.87 -6.64
N ARG A 168 11.52 -7.13 -6.23
CA ARG A 168 11.35 -8.30 -7.11
C ARG A 168 9.89 -8.64 -7.39
N TYR A 169 8.95 -8.03 -6.70
CA TYR A 169 7.55 -8.40 -6.72
C TYR A 169 6.66 -7.22 -7.07
N ASN A 170 5.56 -7.53 -7.73
CA ASN A 170 4.55 -6.55 -8.09
C ASN A 170 3.43 -6.51 -7.04
N PHE A 171 3.42 -5.48 -6.21
CA PHE A 171 2.40 -5.28 -5.15
C PHE A 171 1.29 -4.31 -5.59
N TYR A 172 0.92 -4.31 -6.86
CA TYR A 172 -0.16 -3.48 -7.36
C TYR A 172 -1.50 -4.19 -7.28
N LEU A 173 -2.44 -3.57 -6.57
CA LEU A 173 -3.85 -3.89 -6.68
C LEU A 173 -4.46 -2.97 -7.73
N MET A 174 -5.04 -3.53 -8.80
CA MET A 174 -5.68 -2.71 -9.83
C MET A 174 -6.97 -2.07 -9.28
N PRO A 175 -7.23 -0.78 -9.55
CA PRO A 175 -8.43 -0.10 -9.08
C PRO A 175 -9.67 -0.47 -9.93
N LEU A 176 -9.96 -1.76 -10.05
CA LEU A 176 -10.99 -2.28 -10.95
C LEU A 176 -12.39 -1.79 -10.59
N ALA A 177 -12.68 -1.61 -9.30
CA ALA A 177 -13.96 -1.08 -8.84
C ALA A 177 -14.21 0.40 -9.23
N TYR A 178 -13.17 1.11 -9.69
CA TYR A 178 -13.24 2.53 -10.08
C TYR A 178 -13.17 2.75 -11.60
N VAL A 179 -12.85 1.73 -12.39
CA VAL A 179 -12.66 1.86 -13.85
C VAL A 179 -13.98 1.90 -14.60
N GLU A 180 -15.01 1.28 -14.10
CA GLU A 180 -16.33 1.32 -14.74
C GLU A 180 -16.99 2.71 -14.62
N LYS A 181 -16.91 3.47 -15.70
CA LYS A 181 -17.79 4.63 -15.92
C LYS A 181 -19.20 4.14 -16.19
N GLY A 182 -19.92 3.81 -15.18
CA GLY A 182 -21.36 3.53 -15.26
C GLY A 182 -22.02 4.25 -14.13
N THR A 183 -23.11 4.95 -14.44
CA THR A 183 -24.04 5.54 -13.52
C THR A 183 -23.98 4.83 -12.18
N ILE A 184 -23.64 5.58 -11.11
CA ILE A 184 -23.81 5.09 -9.74
C ILE A 184 -25.30 4.80 -9.61
N VAL A 185 -25.70 3.61 -10.01
CA VAL A 185 -26.97 3.07 -9.55
C VAL A 185 -26.65 2.66 -8.13
N ASP A 186 -27.19 3.40 -7.18
CA ASP A 186 -27.23 2.99 -5.78
C ASP A 186 -27.89 1.61 -5.73
N GLY A 187 -27.08 0.58 -5.89
CA GLY A 187 -27.50 -0.79 -5.62
C GLY A 187 -27.90 -0.82 -4.16
N VAL A 188 -29.11 -1.23 -3.89
CA VAL A 188 -29.58 -1.40 -2.51
C VAL A 188 -28.67 -2.42 -1.88
N LEU A 189 -27.81 -1.97 -0.94
CA LEU A 189 -26.94 -2.85 -0.16
C LEU A 189 -27.81 -3.92 0.51
N THR A 190 -27.37 -5.16 0.49
CA THR A 190 -27.98 -6.23 1.28
C THR A 190 -27.88 -5.92 2.77
N SER A 191 -28.61 -6.63 3.62
CA SER A 191 -28.51 -6.48 5.08
C SER A 191 -27.10 -6.77 5.58
N GLU A 192 -26.46 -7.76 5.00
CA GLU A 192 -25.08 -8.18 5.33
C GLU A 192 -24.06 -7.12 4.92
N GLU A 193 -24.19 -6.56 3.74
CA GLU A 193 -23.32 -5.47 3.26
C GLU A 193 -23.49 -4.22 4.13
N LYS A 194 -24.73 -3.88 4.57
CA LYS A 194 -24.99 -2.78 5.51
C LYS A 194 -24.37 -3.02 6.88
N ASN A 195 -24.45 -4.24 7.39
CA ASN A 195 -23.85 -4.61 8.67
C ASN A 195 -22.32 -4.49 8.59
N TYR A 196 -21.71 -4.96 7.51
CA TYR A 196 -20.27 -4.82 7.29
C TYR A 196 -19.84 -3.36 7.15
N ALA A 197 -20.55 -2.55 6.37
CA ALA A 197 -20.29 -1.12 6.24
C ALA A 197 -20.38 -0.39 7.60
N SER A 198 -21.35 -0.74 8.43
CA SER A 198 -21.51 -0.20 9.79
C SER A 198 -20.35 -0.59 10.69
N LEU A 199 -19.86 -1.83 10.60
CA LEU A 199 -18.68 -2.30 11.31
C LEU A 199 -17.43 -1.51 10.88
N LEU A 200 -17.23 -1.29 9.58
CA LEU A 200 -16.13 -0.49 9.06
C LEU A 200 -16.16 0.95 9.57
N GLN A 201 -17.32 1.59 9.55
CA GLN A 201 -17.46 2.95 10.07
C GLN A 201 -17.09 3.03 11.57
N LYS A 202 -17.47 2.01 12.35
CA LYS A 202 -17.07 1.91 13.75
C LYS A 202 -15.55 1.78 13.89
N LYS A 203 -14.93 0.88 13.12
CA LYS A 203 -13.47 0.69 13.14
C LYS A 203 -12.71 1.96 12.71
N LEU A 204 -13.21 2.68 11.70
CA LEU A 204 -12.64 3.96 11.27
C LEU A 204 -12.69 5.05 12.35
N LYS A 205 -13.76 5.09 13.17
CA LYS A 205 -13.83 5.99 14.33
C LYS A 205 -12.82 5.64 15.43
N ASP A 206 -12.46 4.38 15.52
CA ASP A 206 -11.48 3.87 16.49
C ASP A 206 -10.03 3.96 15.98
N SER A 207 -9.82 4.53 14.78
CA SER A 207 -8.48 4.71 14.18
C SER A 207 -7.64 5.73 14.95
N GLU A 208 -6.33 5.54 14.89
CA GLU A 208 -5.33 6.45 15.44
C GLU A 208 -4.53 7.10 14.29
N GLU A 209 -4.04 8.32 14.50
CA GLU A 209 -3.12 8.94 13.55
C GLU A 209 -1.78 8.19 13.57
N SER A 210 -1.45 7.52 12.48
CA SER A 210 -0.25 6.69 12.36
C SER A 210 0.16 6.49 10.90
N SER A 211 1.31 5.85 10.68
CA SER A 211 1.77 5.43 9.34
C SER A 211 0.96 4.27 8.74
N PHE A 212 0.05 3.68 9.52
CA PHE A 212 -0.80 2.55 9.13
C PHE A 212 -2.24 2.98 8.95
N ASP A 213 -2.95 2.35 8.01
CA ASP A 213 -4.31 2.69 7.64
C ASP A 213 -5.26 1.49 7.86
N ILE A 214 -6.55 1.80 8.10
CA ILE A 214 -7.62 0.79 8.13
C ILE A 214 -8.19 0.59 6.72
N ALA A 215 -8.41 1.70 6.01
CA ALA A 215 -8.84 1.75 4.63
C ALA A 215 -8.19 2.96 3.95
N ILE A 216 -7.91 2.87 2.65
CA ILE A 216 -7.34 3.96 1.85
C ILE A 216 -8.35 4.32 0.77
N ALA A 217 -8.91 5.52 0.87
CA ALA A 217 -9.79 6.04 -0.19
C ALA A 217 -8.99 6.35 -1.45
N ILE A 218 -9.53 5.94 -2.61
CA ILE A 218 -8.87 6.11 -3.89
C ILE A 218 -9.76 6.98 -4.77
N ASP A 219 -9.18 8.02 -5.35
CA ASP A 219 -9.78 8.83 -6.40
C ASP A 219 -9.07 8.54 -7.73
N VAL A 220 -9.76 7.87 -8.65
CA VAL A 220 -9.26 7.55 -9.98
C VAL A 220 -9.87 8.51 -10.99
N GLN A 221 -9.09 9.48 -11.44
CA GLN A 221 -9.50 10.43 -12.48
C GLN A 221 -8.89 10.02 -13.83
N LEU A 222 -9.73 9.51 -14.73
CA LEU A 222 -9.36 9.25 -16.11
C LEU A 222 -9.43 10.56 -16.91
N LYS A 223 -8.28 11.12 -17.27
CA LYS A 223 -8.16 12.31 -18.12
C LYS A 223 -7.69 11.89 -19.50
N LYS A 224 -8.27 12.47 -20.54
CA LYS A 224 -7.79 12.31 -21.92
C LYS A 224 -6.38 12.93 -21.99
N GLY A 225 -5.37 12.11 -22.19
CA GLY A 225 -4.00 12.57 -22.41
C GLY A 225 -3.82 13.08 -23.83
N SER A 226 -2.90 14.03 -24.02
CA SER A 226 -2.53 14.55 -25.32
C SER A 226 -1.58 13.60 -26.09
N SER A 227 -1.01 12.61 -25.41
CA SER A 227 -0.15 11.56 -26.00
C SER A 227 -0.24 10.26 -25.20
N ILE A 228 0.18 9.14 -25.82
CA ILE A 228 0.28 7.83 -25.17
C ILE A 228 1.23 7.85 -23.97
N ASP A 229 2.23 8.75 -23.99
CA ASP A 229 3.22 8.89 -22.94
C ASP A 229 2.76 9.75 -21.74
N SER A 230 1.52 10.27 -21.77
CA SER A 230 0.97 11.03 -20.64
C SER A 230 0.48 10.09 -19.52
N LEU A 231 1.41 9.50 -18.78
CA LEU A 231 1.14 8.90 -17.48
C LEU A 231 0.73 10.02 -16.51
N GLY A 232 -0.57 10.08 -16.20
CA GLY A 232 -1.08 10.98 -15.18
C GLY A 232 -0.70 10.48 -13.80
N MET A 233 0.43 10.94 -13.25
CA MET A 233 0.75 10.73 -11.85
C MET A 233 0.23 11.90 -11.01
N TYR A 234 -0.55 11.61 -9.98
CA TYR A 234 -0.93 12.57 -8.96
C TYR A 234 0.13 12.61 -7.87
N TYR A 235 0.52 13.81 -7.51
CA TYR A 235 1.36 14.04 -6.33
C TYR A 235 0.43 14.07 -5.11
N ALA A 236 0.47 13.02 -4.29
CA ALA A 236 -0.06 13.06 -2.94
C ALA A 236 1.07 13.50 -2.00
N SER A 237 0.81 14.45 -1.10
CA SER A 237 1.79 14.92 -0.12
C SER A 237 2.32 13.80 0.77
N ASP A 238 1.53 12.72 0.93
CA ASP A 238 1.82 11.55 1.77
C ASP A 238 2.10 10.28 0.94
N GLY A 239 2.30 10.43 -0.37
CA GLY A 239 2.62 9.31 -1.26
C GLY A 239 4.02 8.76 -1.01
N VAL A 240 4.19 7.44 -1.24
CA VAL A 240 5.52 6.80 -1.28
C VAL A 240 6.40 7.59 -2.27
N PRO A 241 7.59 8.06 -1.88
CA PRO A 241 8.45 8.82 -2.77
C PRO A 241 8.86 7.93 -3.96
N ILE A 242 8.29 8.21 -5.13
CA ILE A 242 8.74 7.60 -6.37
C ILE A 242 10.02 8.35 -6.76
N THR A 243 11.16 7.69 -6.66
CA THR A 243 12.40 8.19 -7.24
C THR A 243 12.23 8.18 -8.75
N LEU A 244 12.02 9.36 -9.33
CA LEU A 244 11.96 9.48 -10.78
C LEU A 244 13.31 9.05 -11.36
N THR A 245 13.29 8.18 -12.37
CA THR A 245 14.50 7.85 -13.11
C THR A 245 15.07 9.11 -13.78
N GLU A 246 16.37 9.13 -14.08
CA GLU A 246 17.02 10.24 -14.76
C GLU A 246 16.33 10.58 -16.10
N GLU A 247 15.83 9.57 -16.81
CA GLU A 247 15.07 9.73 -18.05
C GLU A 247 13.74 10.44 -17.82
N ALA A 248 13.01 10.08 -16.78
CA ALA A 248 11.74 10.72 -16.43
C ALA A 248 11.92 12.18 -16.02
N ILE A 249 13.02 12.50 -15.31
CA ILE A 249 13.38 13.88 -14.97
C ILE A 249 13.71 14.68 -16.23
N LYS A 250 14.48 14.12 -17.17
CA LYS A 250 14.82 14.77 -18.46
C LYS A 250 13.58 15.02 -19.31
N GLN A 251 12.62 14.09 -19.33
CA GLN A 251 11.36 14.26 -20.05
C GLN A 251 10.49 15.34 -19.43
N ARG A 252 10.41 15.41 -18.10
CA ARG A 252 9.57 16.37 -17.37
C ARG A 252 10.15 17.80 -17.40
N TYR A 253 11.50 17.93 -17.39
CA TYR A 253 12.22 19.20 -17.39
C TYR A 253 13.23 19.24 -18.56
N PRO A 254 12.73 19.30 -19.81
CA PRO A 254 13.58 19.13 -20.99
C PRO A 254 14.46 20.33 -21.30
N TRP A 255 14.23 21.48 -20.66
CA TRP A 255 14.92 22.73 -21.03
C TRP A 255 15.96 23.14 -20.01
N THR A 256 17.16 23.44 -20.54
CA THR A 256 18.16 24.21 -19.80
C THR A 256 17.75 25.68 -19.76
N TYR A 257 18.42 26.48 -18.92
CA TYR A 257 18.22 27.91 -18.90
C TYR A 257 18.44 28.56 -20.27
N ASN A 258 19.45 28.12 -21.02
CA ASN A 258 19.75 28.64 -22.37
C ASN A 258 18.64 28.27 -23.37
N ASP A 259 18.09 27.05 -23.28
CA ASP A 259 16.97 26.64 -24.14
C ASP A 259 15.72 27.48 -23.85
N LEU A 260 15.46 27.73 -22.56
CA LEU A 260 14.35 28.58 -22.14
C LEU A 260 14.47 29.98 -22.72
N ILE A 261 15.68 30.60 -22.64
CA ILE A 261 15.92 31.92 -23.21
C ILE A 261 15.70 31.94 -24.74
N LYS A 262 16.23 30.93 -25.46
CA LYS A 262 16.03 30.81 -26.93
C LYS A 262 14.52 30.72 -27.24
N LYS A 263 13.79 29.89 -26.51
CA LYS A 263 12.34 29.70 -26.68
C LYS A 263 11.54 30.96 -26.32
N CYS A 264 11.95 31.73 -25.29
CA CYS A 264 11.33 33.01 -24.97
C CYS A 264 11.49 34.02 -26.09
N LYS A 265 12.68 34.09 -26.68
CA LYS A 265 12.96 35.00 -27.82
C LYS A 265 12.12 34.68 -29.06
N SER A 266 11.84 33.40 -29.32
CA SER A 266 11.01 33.00 -30.45
C SER A 266 9.52 33.19 -30.17
N ARG A 267 9.08 33.01 -28.90
CA ARG A 267 7.66 33.02 -28.51
C ARG A 267 7.11 34.42 -28.30
N TYR A 268 7.91 35.35 -27.77
CA TYR A 268 7.44 36.67 -27.34
C TYR A 268 8.01 37.81 -28.20
N SER A 269 7.16 38.76 -28.55
CA SER A 269 7.54 39.93 -29.32
C SER A 269 8.34 40.96 -28.51
N ASN A 270 8.00 41.09 -27.22
CA ASN A 270 8.55 42.08 -26.29
C ASN A 270 9.57 41.50 -25.30
N PHE A 271 10.13 40.31 -25.57
CA PHE A 271 11.05 39.67 -24.67
C PHE A 271 12.39 40.43 -24.56
N LYS A 272 12.71 40.84 -23.33
CA LYS A 272 14.04 41.39 -22.99
C LYS A 272 14.60 40.67 -21.78
N ARG A 273 15.86 40.19 -21.88
CA ARG A 273 16.56 39.60 -20.74
C ARG A 273 17.05 40.75 -19.84
N GLY A 274 16.56 40.81 -18.59
CA GLY A 274 16.90 41.86 -17.64
C GLY A 274 16.26 41.64 -16.29
N ASN A 275 16.27 42.67 -15.44
CA ASN A 275 15.72 42.62 -14.10
C ASN A 275 14.27 42.14 -14.03
N PRO A 276 13.36 42.55 -14.93
CA PRO A 276 11.98 42.01 -14.92
C PRO A 276 11.94 40.52 -15.15
N PHE A 277 12.69 40.01 -16.15
CA PHE A 277 12.73 38.57 -16.39
C PHE A 277 13.29 37.78 -15.20
N ASN A 278 14.35 38.29 -14.55
CA ASN A 278 14.92 37.66 -13.38
C ASN A 278 13.93 37.62 -12.21
N ARG A 279 13.04 38.60 -12.08
CA ARG A 279 11.98 38.62 -11.08
C ARG A 279 10.96 37.51 -11.35
N TYR A 280 10.50 37.38 -12.59
CA TYR A 280 9.55 36.32 -12.97
C TYR A 280 10.18 34.90 -12.84
N MET A 281 11.46 34.79 -13.11
CA MET A 281 12.21 33.57 -12.93
C MET A 281 12.35 33.14 -11.46
N ARG A 282 12.22 34.06 -10.49
CA ARG A 282 12.16 33.67 -9.07
C ARG A 282 10.90 32.88 -8.78
N GLU A 283 9.75 33.32 -9.32
CA GLU A 283 8.48 32.60 -9.21
C GLU A 283 8.57 31.21 -9.87
N VAL A 284 9.17 31.13 -11.06
CA VAL A 284 9.39 29.86 -11.76
C VAL A 284 10.30 28.91 -10.95
N LYS A 285 11.33 29.42 -10.32
CA LYS A 285 12.32 28.62 -9.56
C LYS A 285 11.79 28.15 -8.22
N SER A 286 10.84 28.88 -7.62
CA SER A 286 10.20 28.49 -6.35
C SER A 286 9.17 27.38 -6.52
N ASP A 287 8.68 27.13 -7.74
CA ASP A 287 7.73 26.08 -8.03
C ASP A 287 8.43 24.82 -8.54
N SER A 288 8.44 23.77 -7.74
CA SER A 288 9.02 22.46 -8.10
C SER A 288 8.38 21.80 -9.33
N LYS A 289 7.19 22.24 -9.75
CA LYS A 289 6.52 21.76 -10.98
C LYS A 289 7.09 22.41 -12.24
N LEU A 290 7.77 23.54 -12.09
CA LEU A 290 8.30 24.36 -13.18
C LEU A 290 9.83 24.29 -13.30
N CYS A 291 10.53 24.12 -12.18
CA CYS A 291 11.98 24.07 -12.12
C CYS A 291 12.45 22.90 -11.24
N HIS A 292 13.49 22.21 -11.69
CA HIS A 292 14.11 21.11 -10.97
C HIS A 292 15.62 21.31 -10.90
N ASP A 293 16.17 21.19 -9.68
CA ASP A 293 17.62 21.22 -9.44
C ASP A 293 18.17 19.79 -9.56
N ARG A 294 18.91 19.53 -10.62
CA ARG A 294 19.53 18.24 -10.86
C ARG A 294 20.99 18.26 -10.47
N SER A 295 21.43 17.28 -9.69
CA SER A 295 22.84 17.03 -9.43
C SER A 295 23.52 16.57 -10.72
N LEU A 296 24.74 17.06 -10.98
CA LEU A 296 25.53 16.62 -12.14
C LEU A 296 26.12 15.21 -11.92
N ASP A 297 26.33 14.85 -10.66
CA ASP A 297 26.76 13.52 -10.22
C ASP A 297 25.82 13.08 -9.10
N PRO A 298 24.84 12.18 -9.36
CA PRO A 298 23.85 11.76 -8.40
C PRO A 298 24.42 11.06 -7.17
N ASP A 299 25.55 10.38 -7.31
CA ASP A 299 26.20 9.59 -6.26
C ASP A 299 27.03 10.46 -5.30
N ASN A 300 27.22 11.75 -5.63
CA ASN A 300 27.99 12.69 -4.82
C ASN A 300 27.10 13.79 -4.22
N PRO A 301 26.84 13.79 -2.89
CA PRO A 301 26.00 14.80 -2.23
C PRO A 301 26.50 16.24 -2.39
N LYS A 302 27.78 16.44 -2.68
CA LYS A 302 28.42 17.77 -2.88
C LYS A 302 28.49 18.17 -4.35
N SER A 303 27.92 17.39 -5.26
CA SER A 303 27.94 17.67 -6.69
C SER A 303 27.24 19.00 -7.01
N PRO A 304 27.78 19.79 -7.97
CA PRO A 304 27.12 21.00 -8.45
C PRO A 304 25.72 20.68 -9.01
N LYS A 305 24.74 21.53 -8.67
CA LYS A 305 23.36 21.40 -9.15
C LYS A 305 23.14 22.31 -10.36
N LYS A 306 22.43 21.79 -11.35
CA LYS A 306 22.02 22.53 -12.55
C LYS A 306 20.50 22.57 -12.65
N GLN A 307 19.96 23.75 -12.99
CA GLN A 307 18.51 23.95 -13.09
C GLN A 307 17.99 23.55 -14.47
N PHE A 308 16.92 22.80 -14.48
CA PHE A 308 16.16 22.37 -15.65
C PHE A 308 14.71 22.83 -15.53
N TYR A 309 14.08 23.15 -16.64
CA TYR A 309 12.76 23.78 -16.67
C TYR A 309 11.76 22.94 -17.45
N SER A 310 10.55 22.88 -16.93
CA SER A 310 9.39 22.24 -17.54
C SER A 310 8.81 23.12 -18.65
N THR A 311 8.16 22.49 -19.63
CA THR A 311 7.36 23.20 -20.65
C THR A 311 6.21 24.03 -20.04
N ASN A 312 5.80 23.71 -18.82
CA ASN A 312 4.76 24.46 -18.10
C ASN A 312 5.18 25.87 -17.63
N VAL A 313 6.45 26.23 -17.77
CA VAL A 313 6.95 27.60 -17.48
C VAL A 313 6.16 28.68 -18.22
N TRP A 314 5.57 28.34 -19.36
CA TRP A 314 4.72 29.25 -20.11
C TRP A 314 3.50 29.72 -19.33
N LYS A 315 2.96 28.94 -18.40
CA LYS A 315 1.81 29.34 -17.55
C LYS A 315 2.13 30.58 -16.69
N VAL A 316 3.39 30.78 -16.37
CA VAL A 316 3.87 31.94 -15.62
C VAL A 316 4.28 33.05 -16.57
N LEU A 317 5.15 32.74 -17.57
CA LEU A 317 5.72 33.76 -18.43
C LEU A 317 4.70 34.38 -19.40
N ASP A 318 3.69 33.64 -19.86
CA ASP A 318 2.59 34.15 -20.70
C ASP A 318 1.77 35.26 -20.02
N LYS A 319 1.86 35.41 -18.68
CA LYS A 319 1.22 36.50 -17.94
C LYS A 319 1.91 37.84 -18.10
N TYR A 320 3.21 37.84 -18.44
CA TYR A 320 4.06 38.99 -18.40
C TYR A 320 4.59 39.43 -19.79
N TYR A 321 4.47 38.55 -20.78
CA TYR A 321 4.97 38.78 -22.12
C TYR A 321 3.91 38.60 -23.20
N GLN A 322 3.99 39.40 -24.26
CA GLN A 322 3.09 39.31 -25.40
C GLN A 322 3.60 38.26 -26.39
N LYS A 323 2.74 37.31 -26.71
CA LYS A 323 2.99 36.29 -27.74
C LYS A 323 3.12 36.96 -29.11
N ARG A 324 3.96 36.40 -29.94
CA ARG A 324 4.05 36.78 -31.35
C ARG A 324 2.84 36.32 -32.12
#